data_e343cf2318f9a4d59358272566eb25bb
#
_entry.id   e343cf2318f9a4d59358272566eb25bb
#
_cell.length_a   1.000
_cell.length_b   1.000
_cell.length_c   1.000
_cell.angle_alpha   90.00
_cell.angle_beta   90.00
_cell.angle_gamma   90.00
#
_symmetry.space_group_name_H-M   'P 1'
#
loop_
_entity.id
_entity.type
_entity.pdbx_description
1 polymer ?
#
loop_
_entity_poly.entity_id
_entity_poly.type
_entity_poly.pdbx_seq_one_letter_code
_entity_poly.pdbx_strand_id
1 'polypeptide(L)'
;MFDTITGIVKNTRDSSSVDALIEALGDILDGSPQGGEISDADAKRIQTEIDKFDQIEYEPNTMRKALQMMILKVSKADQLQANYQLTPDTIGDVVSYIASGLLENRQSLSILDPAMGTGNLLTTVINGLTNNINVEAHPYGLENDDAMFEIAASSFELQQVQADLYHEDAITDVMVPKVDLIVSDLPIGYYPIDENVANFETKAEKGHSFVHHLFLEMAANHLADGGVGIFLVPSAIFKSDEAKSLLKWMQGKVYLQGLLNLPKDLFANEAAQKSILILQKVGGDAKQAEPVMLGEFPSFKDAKGVQNFLTEIDEWRKNNMSK
;
A
#
# COMPACT_ATOMS: atom_id res chain seq x y z
N MET A 1 3.45 19.74 -16.88
CA MET A 1 4.58 18.89 -17.24
C MET A 1 4.16 17.43 -17.43
N PHE A 2 3.91 16.62 -16.42
CA PHE A 2 3.53 15.20 -16.57
C PHE A 2 2.47 14.96 -17.65
N ASP A 3 1.34 15.69 -17.62
CA ASP A 3 0.29 15.61 -18.64
C ASP A 3 0.77 15.89 -20.06
N THR A 4 1.67 16.83 -20.22
CA THR A 4 2.18 17.23 -21.54
C THR A 4 3.08 16.13 -22.12
N ILE A 5 4.02 15.61 -21.32
CA ILE A 5 4.95 14.56 -21.73
C ILE A 5 4.17 13.28 -22.02
N THR A 6 3.36 12.80 -21.05
CA THR A 6 2.51 11.61 -21.23
C THR A 6 1.61 11.72 -22.47
N GLY A 7 1.02 12.91 -22.72
CA GLY A 7 0.18 13.11 -23.89
C GLY A 7 0.94 13.07 -25.22
N ILE A 8 2.16 13.58 -25.27
CA ILE A 8 3.02 13.49 -26.46
C ILE A 8 3.41 12.04 -26.70
N VAL A 9 3.94 11.34 -25.68
CA VAL A 9 4.36 9.94 -25.76
C VAL A 9 3.18 9.06 -26.22
N LYS A 10 2.03 9.16 -25.58
CA LYS A 10 0.83 8.41 -25.94
C LYS A 10 0.45 8.54 -27.42
N ASN A 11 0.43 9.78 -27.92
CA ASN A 11 0.04 10.05 -29.29
C ASN A 11 1.09 9.57 -30.31
N THR A 12 2.37 9.63 -29.95
CA THR A 12 3.47 9.25 -30.84
C THR A 12 3.63 7.73 -30.93
N ARG A 13 3.42 7.04 -29.81
CA ARG A 13 3.60 5.58 -29.69
C ARG A 13 2.34 4.77 -29.93
N ASP A 14 1.17 5.40 -30.01
CA ASP A 14 -0.14 4.72 -30.01
C ASP A 14 -0.25 3.70 -28.83
N SER A 15 0.27 4.10 -27.66
CA SER A 15 0.36 3.26 -26.46
C SER A 15 -0.82 3.47 -25.50
N SER A 16 -0.94 2.62 -24.48
CA SER A 16 -1.85 2.86 -23.37
C SER A 16 -1.48 4.13 -22.63
N SER A 17 -2.39 4.67 -21.79
CA SER A 17 -2.07 5.85 -20.97
C SER A 17 -1.08 5.49 -19.87
N VAL A 18 -1.12 4.25 -19.38
CA VAL A 18 -0.19 3.73 -18.36
C VAL A 18 1.22 3.61 -18.94
N ASP A 19 1.39 2.97 -20.11
CA ASP A 19 2.71 2.86 -20.75
C ASP A 19 3.30 4.24 -21.08
N ALA A 20 2.45 5.15 -21.57
CA ALA A 20 2.88 6.52 -21.83
C ALA A 20 3.29 7.29 -20.56
N LEU A 21 2.67 6.98 -19.39
CA LEU A 21 3.10 7.54 -18.12
C LEU A 21 4.45 6.97 -17.69
N ILE A 22 4.64 5.67 -17.81
CA ILE A 22 5.91 4.99 -17.47
C ILE A 22 7.06 5.60 -18.28
N GLU A 23 6.90 5.71 -19.60
CA GLU A 23 7.91 6.33 -20.47
C GLU A 23 8.15 7.81 -20.09
N ALA A 24 7.08 8.56 -19.80
CA ALA A 24 7.20 9.97 -19.39
C ALA A 24 7.95 10.14 -18.05
N LEU A 25 7.76 9.20 -17.10
CA LEU A 25 8.49 9.21 -15.83
C LEU A 25 9.96 8.87 -16.05
N GLY A 26 10.27 7.90 -16.91
CA GLY A 26 11.63 7.57 -17.32
C GLY A 26 12.34 8.76 -17.98
N ASP A 27 11.70 9.41 -18.95
CA ASP A 27 12.25 10.61 -19.61
C ASP A 27 12.60 11.74 -18.61
N ILE A 28 11.75 11.93 -17.59
CA ILE A 28 11.96 12.92 -16.55
C ILE A 28 13.15 12.55 -15.67
N LEU A 29 13.26 11.29 -15.26
CA LEU A 29 14.36 10.80 -14.42
C LEU A 29 15.70 10.83 -15.17
N ASP A 30 15.71 10.48 -16.46
CA ASP A 30 16.89 10.51 -17.32
C ASP A 30 17.28 11.92 -17.77
N GLY A 31 16.44 12.92 -17.53
CA GLY A 31 16.65 14.31 -17.94
C GLY A 31 16.55 14.53 -19.45
N SER A 32 16.07 13.54 -20.21
CA SER A 32 15.98 13.62 -21.67
C SER A 32 15.01 12.57 -22.24
N PRO A 33 14.32 12.87 -23.37
CA PRO A 33 13.47 11.88 -24.03
C PRO A 33 14.30 10.72 -24.59
N GLN A 34 13.94 9.49 -24.22
CA GLN A 34 14.69 8.26 -24.55
C GLN A 34 14.18 7.53 -25.82
N GLY A 35 13.09 7.93 -26.38
CA GLY A 35 12.43 7.18 -27.43
C GLY A 35 12.91 7.52 -28.86
N GLY A 36 13.38 6.51 -29.62
CA GLY A 36 13.95 6.63 -30.97
C GLY A 36 12.98 6.94 -32.12
N GLU A 37 11.66 7.02 -31.90
CA GLU A 37 10.64 7.30 -32.93
C GLU A 37 9.84 8.58 -32.68
N ILE A 38 10.30 9.43 -31.77
CA ILE A 38 9.67 10.72 -31.49
C ILE A 38 10.20 11.75 -32.51
N SER A 39 9.30 12.60 -33.04
CA SER A 39 9.73 13.68 -33.95
C SER A 39 10.65 14.67 -33.24
N ASP A 40 11.61 15.29 -33.95
CA ASP A 40 12.48 16.33 -33.38
C ASP A 40 11.70 17.47 -32.71
N ALA A 41 10.51 17.77 -33.23
CA ALA A 41 9.64 18.80 -32.67
C ALA A 41 9.06 18.37 -31.32
N ASP A 42 8.60 17.11 -31.18
CA ASP A 42 8.06 16.56 -29.95
C ASP A 42 9.15 16.30 -28.91
N ALA A 43 10.32 15.77 -29.32
CA ALA A 43 11.48 15.62 -28.45
C ALA A 43 11.89 16.97 -27.84
N LYS A 44 11.92 18.06 -28.63
CA LYS A 44 12.19 19.40 -28.12
C LYS A 44 11.12 19.92 -27.15
N ARG A 45 9.86 19.55 -27.37
CA ARG A 45 8.76 19.92 -26.44
C ARG A 45 8.89 19.17 -25.12
N ILE A 46 9.18 17.87 -25.16
CA ILE A 46 9.45 17.05 -23.96
C ILE A 46 10.63 17.65 -23.20
N GLN A 47 11.76 17.90 -23.87
CA GLN A 47 12.95 18.49 -23.25
C GLN A 47 12.65 19.84 -22.57
N THR A 48 11.85 20.69 -23.23
CA THR A 48 11.44 21.98 -22.65
C THR A 48 10.65 21.81 -21.34
N GLU A 49 9.84 20.78 -21.22
CA GLU A 49 9.08 20.47 -19.99
C GLU A 49 9.98 19.89 -18.90
N ILE A 50 10.95 19.05 -19.26
CA ILE A 50 11.98 18.51 -18.35
C ILE A 50 12.85 19.65 -17.81
N ASP A 51 13.37 20.52 -18.68
CA ASP A 51 14.20 21.68 -18.29
C ASP A 51 13.47 22.62 -17.31
N LYS A 52 12.14 22.75 -17.44
CA LYS A 52 11.33 23.50 -16.48
C LYS A 52 11.21 22.79 -15.14
N PHE A 53 11.07 21.46 -15.17
CA PHE A 53 10.96 20.65 -13.96
C PHE A 53 12.24 20.71 -13.13
N ASP A 54 13.41 20.66 -13.75
CA ASP A 54 14.73 20.74 -13.10
C ASP A 54 14.95 22.05 -12.33
N GLN A 55 14.16 23.08 -12.64
CA GLN A 55 14.21 24.38 -11.96
C GLN A 55 13.25 24.49 -10.78
N ILE A 56 12.45 23.43 -10.49
CA ILE A 56 11.43 23.43 -9.44
C ILE A 56 11.98 22.73 -8.21
N GLU A 57 12.09 23.44 -7.10
CA GLU A 57 12.24 22.83 -5.78
C GLU A 57 10.86 22.35 -5.30
N TYR A 58 10.79 21.13 -4.81
CA TYR A 58 9.54 20.56 -4.32
C TYR A 58 9.75 19.68 -3.08
N GLU A 59 8.73 19.65 -2.22
CA GLU A 59 8.68 18.74 -1.10
C GLU A 59 8.25 17.33 -1.58
N PRO A 60 8.83 16.25 -1.04
CA PRO A 60 8.51 14.87 -1.43
C PRO A 60 7.00 14.56 -1.46
N ASN A 61 6.25 14.99 -0.45
CA ASN A 61 4.81 14.77 -0.40
C ASN A 61 4.02 15.57 -1.47
N THR A 62 4.54 16.71 -1.92
CA THR A 62 3.95 17.46 -3.05
C THR A 62 4.11 16.66 -4.34
N MET A 63 5.29 16.07 -4.55
CA MET A 63 5.57 15.18 -5.68
C MET A 63 4.65 13.95 -5.64
N ARG A 64 4.55 13.29 -4.49
CA ARG A 64 3.64 12.14 -4.31
C ARG A 64 2.21 12.47 -4.76
N LYS A 65 1.66 13.61 -4.32
CA LYS A 65 0.30 14.04 -4.71
C LYS A 65 0.19 14.33 -6.20
N ALA A 66 1.21 14.92 -6.81
CA ALA A 66 1.21 15.16 -8.25
C ALA A 66 1.21 13.84 -9.04
N LEU A 67 2.03 12.88 -8.65
CA LEU A 67 2.07 11.53 -9.24
C LEU A 67 0.75 10.79 -9.03
N GLN A 68 0.18 10.85 -7.83
CA GLN A 68 -1.14 10.26 -7.54
C GLN A 68 -2.22 10.78 -8.49
N MET A 69 -2.26 12.09 -8.75
CA MET A 69 -3.21 12.68 -9.70
C MET A 69 -3.00 12.14 -11.11
N MET A 70 -1.75 11.98 -11.54
CA MET A 70 -1.44 11.41 -12.85
C MET A 70 -1.84 9.94 -12.95
N ILE A 71 -1.49 9.14 -11.95
CA ILE A 71 -1.86 7.71 -11.90
C ILE A 71 -3.39 7.55 -11.93
N LEU A 72 -4.13 8.32 -11.14
CA LEU A 72 -5.61 8.31 -11.16
C LEU A 72 -6.16 8.67 -12.55
N LYS A 73 -5.53 9.62 -13.23
CA LYS A 73 -5.95 10.04 -14.57
C LYS A 73 -5.74 8.95 -15.62
N VAL A 74 -4.56 8.32 -15.65
CA VAL A 74 -4.24 7.25 -16.60
C VAL A 74 -5.02 5.98 -16.28
N SER A 75 -5.18 5.61 -15.02
CA SER A 75 -5.99 4.48 -14.57
C SER A 75 -7.44 4.60 -15.03
N LYS A 76 -8.01 5.80 -14.94
CA LYS A 76 -9.36 6.07 -15.43
C LYS A 76 -9.45 6.01 -16.96
N ALA A 77 -8.43 6.53 -17.66
CA ALA A 77 -8.40 6.54 -19.13
C ALA A 77 -8.32 5.11 -19.70
N ASP A 78 -7.55 4.25 -19.08
CA ASP A 78 -7.34 2.85 -19.49
C ASP A 78 -8.31 1.87 -18.80
N GLN A 79 -9.23 2.36 -17.95
CA GLN A 79 -10.25 1.57 -17.24
C GLN A 79 -9.64 0.40 -16.45
N LEU A 80 -8.57 0.68 -15.69
CA LEU A 80 -7.89 -0.35 -14.90
C LEU A 80 -8.83 -1.03 -13.89
N GLN A 81 -8.60 -2.32 -13.66
CA GLN A 81 -9.38 -3.13 -12.72
C GLN A 81 -9.22 -2.62 -11.27
N ALA A 82 -10.14 -3.03 -10.40
CA ALA A 82 -10.20 -2.57 -9.00
C ALA A 82 -8.90 -2.82 -8.21
N ASN A 83 -8.20 -3.93 -8.47
CA ASN A 83 -6.94 -4.26 -7.78
C ASN A 83 -5.77 -3.32 -8.16
N TYR A 84 -5.88 -2.58 -9.25
CA TYR A 84 -4.90 -1.58 -9.69
C TYR A 84 -5.27 -0.16 -9.28
N GLN A 85 -6.31 0.01 -8.48
CA GLN A 85 -6.73 1.33 -7.99
C GLN A 85 -5.87 1.73 -6.80
N LEU A 86 -5.49 3.01 -6.79
CA LEU A 86 -4.77 3.60 -5.66
C LEU A 86 -5.60 3.58 -4.38
N THR A 87 -4.98 3.24 -3.28
CA THR A 87 -5.55 3.48 -1.95
C THR A 87 -5.69 4.99 -1.73
N PRO A 88 -6.89 5.49 -1.41
CA PRO A 88 -7.09 6.92 -1.15
C PRO A 88 -6.24 7.44 0.01
N ASP A 89 -5.72 8.66 -0.11
CA ASP A 89 -4.89 9.30 0.93
C ASP A 89 -5.56 9.29 2.31
N THR A 90 -6.88 9.55 2.36
CA THR A 90 -7.60 9.54 3.63
C THR A 90 -7.49 8.20 4.36
N ILE A 91 -7.45 7.08 3.63
CA ILE A 91 -7.24 5.75 4.22
C ILE A 91 -5.77 5.60 4.64
N GLY A 92 -4.84 6.01 3.79
CA GLY A 92 -3.40 6.01 4.11
C GLY A 92 -3.07 6.85 5.34
N ASP A 93 -3.70 8.02 5.50
CA ASP A 93 -3.54 8.89 6.67
C ASP A 93 -4.06 8.21 7.94
N VAL A 94 -5.20 7.51 7.87
CA VAL A 94 -5.73 6.72 9.01
C VAL A 94 -4.80 5.56 9.36
N VAL A 95 -4.30 4.82 8.38
CA VAL A 95 -3.32 3.72 8.59
C VAL A 95 -2.06 4.28 9.24
N SER A 96 -1.54 5.40 8.72
CA SER A 96 -0.38 6.10 9.28
C SER A 96 -0.59 6.55 10.72
N TYR A 97 -1.76 7.11 11.03
CA TYR A 97 -2.12 7.52 12.39
C TYR A 97 -2.13 6.35 13.37
N ILE A 98 -2.77 5.23 12.99
CA ILE A 98 -2.80 4.01 13.80
C ILE A 98 -1.38 3.46 13.99
N ALA A 99 -0.59 3.37 12.92
CA ALA A 99 0.80 2.90 12.97
C ALA A 99 1.66 3.79 13.88
N SER A 100 1.54 5.11 13.77
CA SER A 100 2.25 6.09 14.62
C SER A 100 1.95 5.86 16.10
N GLY A 101 0.69 5.64 16.44
CA GLY A 101 0.29 5.35 17.81
C GLY A 101 0.88 4.04 18.34
N LEU A 102 0.81 2.95 17.55
CA LEU A 102 1.31 1.63 17.97
C LEU A 102 2.84 1.56 18.11
N LEU A 103 3.58 2.43 17.42
CA LEU A 103 5.03 2.40 17.28
C LEU A 103 5.72 3.67 17.82
N GLU A 104 5.02 4.49 18.61
CA GLU A 104 5.46 5.81 19.10
C GLU A 104 6.83 5.85 19.79
N ASN A 105 7.29 4.71 20.31
CA ASN A 105 8.56 4.62 21.07
C ASN A 105 9.75 4.14 20.22
N ARG A 106 9.59 4.03 18.90
CA ARG A 106 10.63 3.58 17.98
C ARG A 106 11.39 4.76 17.38
N GLN A 107 12.70 4.62 17.25
CA GLN A 107 13.57 5.60 16.55
C GLN A 107 13.77 5.25 15.09
N SER A 108 13.71 3.97 14.76
CA SER A 108 13.87 3.41 13.43
C SER A 108 12.86 2.29 13.23
N LEU A 109 12.31 2.18 12.02
CA LEU A 109 11.32 1.17 11.64
C LEU A 109 11.66 0.57 10.29
N SER A 110 11.71 -0.75 10.23
CA SER A 110 11.63 -1.50 8.98
C SER A 110 10.17 -1.70 8.60
N ILE A 111 9.80 -1.34 7.37
CA ILE A 111 8.40 -1.33 6.91
C ILE A 111 8.30 -2.10 5.60
N LEU A 112 7.34 -3.00 5.47
CA LEU A 112 7.09 -3.76 4.24
C LEU A 112 5.67 -3.51 3.74
N ASP A 113 5.53 -3.29 2.44
CA ASP A 113 4.27 -3.47 1.71
C ASP A 113 4.45 -4.61 0.70
N PRO A 114 3.85 -5.80 0.94
CA PRO A 114 4.01 -6.96 0.08
C PRO A 114 3.17 -6.93 -1.21
N ALA A 115 2.33 -5.92 -1.39
CA ALA A 115 1.51 -5.68 -2.60
C ALA A 115 1.41 -4.18 -2.84
N MET A 116 2.58 -3.53 -3.04
CA MET A 116 2.68 -2.07 -2.96
C MET A 116 1.97 -1.32 -4.10
N GLY A 117 1.63 -2.01 -5.20
CA GLY A 117 1.09 -1.37 -6.39
C GLY A 117 2.03 -0.27 -6.88
N THR A 118 1.51 0.94 -6.99
CA THR A 118 2.30 2.13 -7.35
C THR A 118 3.05 2.78 -6.18
N GLY A 119 3.07 2.14 -4.99
CA GLY A 119 3.76 2.63 -3.79
C GLY A 119 3.04 3.75 -3.03
N ASN A 120 1.83 4.14 -3.43
CA ASN A 120 1.13 5.29 -2.83
C ASN A 120 0.80 5.09 -1.35
N LEU A 121 0.33 3.91 -0.93
CA LEU A 121 0.04 3.62 0.49
C LEU A 121 1.33 3.66 1.30
N LEU A 122 2.37 2.94 0.85
CA LEU A 122 3.64 2.84 1.54
C LEU A 122 4.27 4.22 1.75
N THR A 123 4.36 5.05 0.70
CA THR A 123 4.92 6.41 0.80
C THR A 123 4.05 7.34 1.66
N THR A 124 2.72 7.19 1.66
CA THR A 124 1.83 7.94 2.56
C THR A 124 2.12 7.60 4.02
N VAL A 125 2.26 6.30 4.33
CA VAL A 125 2.55 5.83 5.70
C VAL A 125 3.93 6.29 6.15
N ILE A 126 4.97 6.18 5.32
CA ILE A 126 6.32 6.67 5.62
C ILE A 126 6.28 8.16 5.97
N ASN A 127 5.66 8.99 5.13
CA ASN A 127 5.54 10.43 5.36
C ASN A 127 4.81 10.72 6.69
N GLY A 128 3.73 9.99 6.97
CA GLY A 128 2.99 10.15 8.20
C GLY A 128 3.78 9.76 9.45
N LEU A 129 4.48 8.64 9.43
CA LEU A 129 5.33 8.19 10.54
C LEU A 129 6.45 9.19 10.81
N THR A 130 7.14 9.65 9.75
CA THR A 130 8.19 10.68 9.89
C THR A 130 7.64 11.96 10.51
N ASN A 131 6.47 12.43 10.07
CA ASN A 131 5.86 13.66 10.57
C ASN A 131 5.30 13.52 11.99
N ASN A 132 4.68 12.38 12.33
CA ASN A 132 3.98 12.19 13.59
C ASN A 132 4.92 11.81 14.74
N ILE A 133 5.91 10.96 14.49
CA ILE A 133 6.79 10.38 15.52
C ILE A 133 8.28 10.55 15.24
N ASN A 134 8.65 11.25 14.16
CA ASN A 134 10.04 11.54 13.77
C ASN A 134 10.92 10.28 13.73
N VAL A 135 10.43 9.22 13.08
CA VAL A 135 11.12 7.94 12.95
C VAL A 135 11.89 7.84 11.63
N GLU A 136 13.03 7.20 11.64
CA GLU A 136 13.76 6.79 10.44
C GLU A 136 13.11 5.52 9.85
N ALA A 137 12.61 5.60 8.62
CA ALA A 137 11.96 4.49 7.96
C ALA A 137 12.91 3.77 6.98
N HIS A 138 12.90 2.44 7.03
CA HIS A 138 13.58 1.56 6.07
C HIS A 138 12.51 0.77 5.31
N PRO A 139 12.00 1.29 4.19
CA PRO A 139 10.90 0.67 3.46
C PRO A 139 11.36 -0.42 2.50
N TYR A 140 10.55 -1.47 2.44
CA TYR A 140 10.59 -2.58 1.50
C TYR A 140 9.26 -2.65 0.76
N GLY A 141 9.29 -2.89 -0.53
CA GLY A 141 8.08 -3.04 -1.33
C GLY A 141 8.18 -4.21 -2.30
N LEU A 142 7.11 -5.01 -2.40
CA LEU A 142 6.99 -6.05 -3.43
C LEU A 142 5.81 -5.73 -4.33
N GLU A 143 6.00 -5.95 -5.63
CA GLU A 143 4.95 -5.85 -6.64
C GLU A 143 5.26 -6.82 -7.78
N ASN A 144 4.28 -7.56 -8.26
CA ASN A 144 4.45 -8.55 -9.31
C ASN A 144 3.97 -8.10 -10.70
N ASP A 145 3.27 -6.97 -10.78
CA ASP A 145 2.86 -6.37 -12.04
C ASP A 145 3.93 -5.42 -12.57
N ASP A 146 4.40 -5.65 -13.80
CA ASP A 146 5.47 -4.90 -14.45
C ASP A 146 5.18 -3.39 -14.43
N ALA A 147 3.99 -2.99 -14.86
CA ALA A 147 3.63 -1.58 -15.02
C ALA A 147 3.49 -0.87 -13.67
N MET A 148 2.89 -1.54 -12.67
CA MET A 148 2.77 -0.99 -11.32
C MET A 148 4.14 -0.84 -10.66
N PHE A 149 5.01 -1.83 -10.83
CA PHE A 149 6.37 -1.80 -10.30
C PHE A 149 7.19 -0.64 -10.89
N GLU A 150 7.17 -0.45 -12.22
CA GLU A 150 7.90 0.65 -12.88
C GLU A 150 7.40 2.03 -12.43
N ILE A 151 6.07 2.19 -12.28
CA ILE A 151 5.49 3.42 -11.72
C ILE A 151 5.95 3.61 -10.28
N ALA A 152 5.94 2.56 -9.46
CA ALA A 152 6.39 2.65 -8.07
C ALA A 152 7.87 3.06 -8.00
N ALA A 153 8.76 2.38 -8.72
CA ALA A 153 10.18 2.68 -8.74
C ALA A 153 10.44 4.15 -9.10
N SER A 154 9.85 4.62 -10.20
CA SER A 154 9.94 6.03 -10.62
C SER A 154 9.34 6.99 -9.56
N SER A 155 8.25 6.58 -8.92
CA SER A 155 7.58 7.39 -7.89
C SER A 155 8.45 7.56 -6.65
N PHE A 156 9.12 6.49 -6.17
CA PHE A 156 10.03 6.55 -5.03
C PHE A 156 11.23 7.43 -5.33
N GLU A 157 11.82 7.31 -6.52
CA GLU A 157 12.96 8.12 -6.94
C GLU A 157 12.60 9.61 -7.04
N LEU A 158 11.49 9.97 -7.69
CA LEU A 158 11.01 11.34 -7.78
C LEU A 158 10.62 11.95 -6.42
N GLN A 159 10.17 11.13 -5.47
CA GLN A 159 9.91 11.54 -4.09
C GLN A 159 11.17 11.56 -3.21
N GLN A 160 12.33 11.14 -3.73
CA GLN A 160 13.59 11.04 -3.00
C GLN A 160 13.47 10.12 -1.76
N VAL A 161 12.62 9.10 -1.82
CA VAL A 161 12.45 8.08 -0.78
C VAL A 161 13.32 6.89 -1.12
N GLN A 162 14.32 6.62 -0.29
CA GLN A 162 15.13 5.42 -0.43
C GLN A 162 14.37 4.20 0.05
N ALA A 163 14.26 3.17 -0.78
CA ALA A 163 13.54 1.93 -0.51
C ALA A 163 14.16 0.75 -1.26
N ASP A 164 14.03 -0.44 -0.68
CA ASP A 164 14.35 -1.69 -1.36
C ASP A 164 13.08 -2.23 -2.03
N LEU A 165 12.99 -2.11 -3.35
CA LEU A 165 11.83 -2.54 -4.14
C LEU A 165 12.15 -3.82 -4.90
N TYR A 166 11.24 -4.79 -4.86
CA TYR A 166 11.38 -6.10 -5.48
C TYR A 166 10.24 -6.35 -6.45
N HIS A 167 10.59 -6.64 -7.71
CA HIS A 167 9.63 -7.06 -8.73
C HIS A 167 9.42 -8.57 -8.61
N GLU A 168 8.64 -8.98 -7.62
CA GLU A 168 8.44 -10.38 -7.25
C GLU A 168 7.02 -10.63 -6.75
N ASP A 169 6.55 -11.87 -6.91
CA ASP A 169 5.31 -12.34 -6.29
C ASP A 169 5.55 -12.68 -4.81
N ALA A 170 4.94 -11.93 -3.93
CA ALA A 170 5.09 -12.09 -2.47
C ALA A 170 4.63 -13.46 -1.93
N ILE A 171 3.87 -14.24 -2.70
CA ILE A 171 3.44 -15.59 -2.32
C ILE A 171 4.53 -16.63 -2.59
N THR A 172 5.56 -16.28 -3.33
CA THR A 172 6.74 -17.13 -3.52
C THR A 172 7.73 -16.99 -2.37
N ASP A 173 8.88 -17.66 -2.47
CA ASP A 173 9.95 -17.56 -1.45
C ASP A 173 10.78 -16.30 -1.69
N VAL A 174 10.37 -15.19 -1.09
CA VAL A 174 11.00 -13.88 -1.24
C VAL A 174 12.04 -13.61 -0.16
N MET A 175 13.16 -13.00 -0.55
CA MET A 175 14.31 -12.73 0.33
C MET A 175 14.20 -11.34 0.97
N VAL A 176 13.13 -11.09 1.72
CA VAL A 176 12.92 -9.84 2.47
C VAL A 176 13.20 -10.10 3.96
N PRO A 177 13.88 -9.19 4.67
CA PRO A 177 14.12 -9.36 6.10
C PRO A 177 12.83 -9.31 6.91
N LYS A 178 12.88 -9.76 8.17
CA LYS A 178 11.78 -9.52 9.11
C LYS A 178 11.71 -8.04 9.43
N VAL A 179 10.48 -7.52 9.46
CA VAL A 179 10.20 -6.09 9.62
C VAL A 179 9.34 -5.79 10.86
N ASP A 180 9.41 -4.55 11.33
CA ASP A 180 8.64 -4.08 12.48
C ASP A 180 7.19 -3.79 12.13
N LEU A 181 6.93 -3.32 10.92
CA LEU A 181 5.62 -2.94 10.43
C LEU A 181 5.37 -3.51 9.03
N ILE A 182 4.20 -4.07 8.81
CA ILE A 182 3.70 -4.37 7.47
C ILE A 182 2.40 -3.58 7.26
N VAL A 183 2.33 -2.85 6.15
CA VAL A 183 1.13 -2.15 5.71
C VAL A 183 0.80 -2.58 4.30
N SER A 184 -0.46 -2.91 4.01
CA SER A 184 -0.84 -3.26 2.64
C SER A 184 -2.33 -3.11 2.38
N ASP A 185 -2.68 -2.66 1.20
CA ASP A 185 -4.03 -2.80 0.66
C ASP A 185 -4.11 -4.13 -0.10
N LEU A 186 -4.49 -5.19 0.61
CA LEU A 186 -4.39 -6.54 0.09
C LEU A 186 -5.25 -6.76 -1.16
N PRO A 187 -4.71 -7.45 -2.18
CA PRO A 187 -5.46 -7.81 -3.36
C PRO A 187 -6.63 -8.73 -3.00
N ILE A 188 -7.73 -8.58 -3.74
CA ILE A 188 -8.96 -9.34 -3.55
C ILE A 188 -9.12 -10.32 -4.71
N GLY A 189 -9.53 -11.55 -4.41
CA GLY A 189 -9.75 -12.60 -5.39
C GLY A 189 -9.07 -13.90 -5.01
N TYR A 190 -8.85 -14.74 -6.01
CA TYR A 190 -8.19 -16.02 -5.86
C TYR A 190 -6.78 -15.98 -6.41
N TYR A 191 -5.86 -16.66 -5.75
CA TYR A 191 -4.50 -16.82 -6.23
C TYR A 191 -4.45 -17.89 -7.33
N PRO A 192 -3.85 -17.59 -8.50
CA PRO A 192 -4.02 -18.45 -9.68
C PRO A 192 -3.07 -19.67 -9.73
N ILE A 193 -1.97 -19.69 -8.97
CA ILE A 193 -0.90 -20.69 -9.08
C ILE A 193 -0.90 -21.59 -7.84
N ASP A 194 -1.71 -22.65 -7.86
CA ASP A 194 -1.91 -23.53 -6.71
C ASP A 194 -0.63 -24.23 -6.21
N GLU A 195 0.36 -24.40 -7.08
CA GLU A 195 1.65 -25.00 -6.73
C GLU A 195 2.43 -24.14 -5.72
N ASN A 196 2.37 -22.82 -5.82
CA ASN A 196 3.06 -21.90 -4.93
C ASN A 196 2.50 -21.90 -3.51
N VAL A 197 1.23 -22.30 -3.35
CA VAL A 197 0.54 -22.25 -2.05
C VAL A 197 0.57 -23.58 -1.29
N ALA A 198 1.27 -24.58 -1.81
CA ALA A 198 1.28 -25.94 -1.24
C ALA A 198 1.64 -25.98 0.26
N ASN A 199 2.56 -25.09 0.71
CA ASN A 199 3.06 -25.01 2.07
C ASN A 199 2.29 -24.03 2.97
N PHE A 200 1.31 -23.29 2.43
CA PHE A 200 0.51 -22.35 3.23
C PHE A 200 -0.52 -23.09 4.07
N GLU A 201 -0.61 -22.71 5.35
CA GLU A 201 -1.64 -23.23 6.27
C GLU A 201 -3.02 -22.60 5.97
N THR A 202 -3.03 -21.39 5.41
CA THR A 202 -4.25 -20.64 5.04
C THR A 202 -4.78 -20.95 3.65
N LYS A 203 -4.16 -21.89 2.94
CA LYS A 203 -4.65 -22.36 1.64
C LYS A 203 -6.05 -22.95 1.72
N ALA A 204 -6.79 -22.85 0.64
CA ALA A 204 -8.11 -23.49 0.53
C ALA A 204 -8.00 -25.03 0.58
N GLU A 205 -8.97 -25.68 1.22
CA GLU A 205 -9.06 -27.15 1.20
C GLU A 205 -9.47 -27.69 -0.19
N LYS A 206 -10.20 -26.87 -0.96
CA LYS A 206 -10.66 -27.17 -2.33
C LYS A 206 -10.69 -25.91 -3.16
N GLY A 207 -10.30 -26.04 -4.43
CA GLY A 207 -10.25 -24.91 -5.36
C GLY A 207 -9.10 -23.97 -5.09
N HIS A 208 -9.17 -22.75 -5.64
CA HIS A 208 -8.14 -21.73 -5.48
C HIS A 208 -8.25 -21.02 -4.12
N SER A 209 -7.11 -20.71 -3.56
CA SER A 209 -7.01 -20.02 -2.27
C SER A 209 -7.33 -18.52 -2.40
N PHE A 210 -7.97 -17.93 -1.40
CA PHE A 210 -8.11 -16.48 -1.33
C PHE A 210 -6.73 -15.82 -1.19
N VAL A 211 -6.42 -14.91 -2.10
CA VAL A 211 -5.12 -14.22 -2.13
C VAL A 211 -4.84 -13.47 -0.82
N HIS A 212 -5.83 -12.76 -0.26
CA HIS A 212 -5.66 -12.01 0.99
C HIS A 212 -5.41 -12.91 2.22
N HIS A 213 -5.88 -14.18 2.24
CA HIS A 213 -5.54 -15.13 3.32
C HIS A 213 -4.05 -15.53 3.25
N LEU A 214 -3.55 -15.80 2.04
CA LEU A 214 -2.14 -16.14 1.80
C LEU A 214 -1.23 -14.97 2.18
N PHE A 215 -1.60 -13.74 1.80
CA PHE A 215 -0.85 -12.54 2.14
C PHE A 215 -0.77 -12.30 3.66
N LEU A 216 -1.83 -12.59 4.42
CA LEU A 216 -1.78 -12.49 5.88
C LEU A 216 -0.80 -13.49 6.50
N GLU A 217 -0.73 -14.73 5.97
CA GLU A 217 0.25 -15.72 6.42
C GLU A 217 1.67 -15.32 6.02
N MET A 218 1.88 -14.90 4.77
CA MET A 218 3.15 -14.38 4.30
C MET A 218 3.61 -13.22 5.19
N ALA A 219 2.76 -12.23 5.42
CA ALA A 219 3.05 -11.09 6.27
C ALA A 219 3.42 -11.50 7.70
N ALA A 220 2.66 -12.40 8.32
CA ALA A 220 2.99 -12.89 9.66
C ALA A 220 4.35 -13.61 9.73
N ASN A 221 4.79 -14.24 8.64
CA ASN A 221 6.10 -14.88 8.56
C ASN A 221 7.25 -13.86 8.42
N HIS A 222 6.96 -12.68 7.86
CA HIS A 222 7.94 -11.60 7.69
C HIS A 222 7.87 -10.53 8.81
N LEU A 223 6.91 -10.59 9.72
CA LEU A 223 6.93 -9.75 10.92
C LEU A 223 7.99 -10.25 11.91
N ALA A 224 8.73 -9.31 12.48
CA ALA A 224 9.55 -9.53 13.67
C ALA A 224 8.65 -9.90 14.86
N ASP A 225 9.24 -10.48 15.92
CA ASP A 225 8.51 -10.77 17.16
C ASP A 225 7.93 -9.49 17.76
N GLY A 226 6.62 -9.47 17.96
CA GLY A 226 5.89 -8.28 18.41
C GLY A 226 5.62 -7.23 17.33
N GLY A 227 6.09 -7.45 16.10
CA GLY A 227 5.83 -6.58 14.95
C GLY A 227 4.34 -6.49 14.60
N VAL A 228 3.95 -5.40 13.95
CA VAL A 228 2.55 -5.04 13.68
C VAL A 228 2.26 -5.13 12.18
N GLY A 229 1.12 -5.71 11.83
CA GLY A 229 0.55 -5.67 10.48
C GLY A 229 -0.74 -4.87 10.45
N ILE A 230 -0.88 -3.94 9.53
CA ILE A 230 -2.09 -3.15 9.31
C ILE A 230 -2.52 -3.33 7.85
N PHE A 231 -3.64 -3.99 7.65
CA PHE A 231 -4.07 -4.42 6.33
C PHE A 231 -5.45 -3.89 5.98
N LEU A 232 -5.63 -3.48 4.73
CA LEU A 232 -6.96 -3.32 4.16
C LEU A 232 -7.43 -4.65 3.61
N VAL A 233 -8.53 -5.16 4.16
CA VAL A 233 -9.09 -6.47 3.83
C VAL A 233 -10.58 -6.35 3.50
N PRO A 234 -11.18 -7.31 2.77
CA PRO A 234 -12.63 -7.35 2.62
C PRO A 234 -13.34 -7.36 3.98
N SER A 235 -14.36 -6.53 4.18
CA SER A 235 -15.11 -6.48 5.46
C SER A 235 -15.79 -7.81 5.82
N ALA A 236 -15.93 -8.70 4.86
CA ALA A 236 -16.46 -10.05 5.03
C ALA A 236 -15.38 -11.11 5.33
N ILE A 237 -14.13 -10.74 5.57
CA ILE A 237 -12.99 -11.68 5.71
C ILE A 237 -13.25 -12.83 6.71
N PHE A 238 -13.99 -12.59 7.78
CA PHE A 238 -14.33 -13.61 8.78
C PHE A 238 -15.73 -14.22 8.59
N LYS A 239 -16.39 -13.98 7.45
CA LYS A 239 -17.76 -14.48 7.19
C LYS A 239 -17.82 -15.62 6.17
N SER A 240 -16.72 -15.92 5.47
CA SER A 240 -16.67 -17.02 4.50
C SER A 240 -16.47 -18.39 5.18
N ASP A 241 -16.69 -19.47 4.45
CA ASP A 241 -16.39 -20.81 4.96
C ASP A 241 -14.90 -21.02 5.19
N GLU A 242 -14.05 -20.39 4.38
CA GLU A 242 -12.58 -20.39 4.49
C GLU A 242 -12.08 -19.57 5.70
N ALA A 243 -12.91 -18.71 6.27
CA ALA A 243 -12.57 -17.96 7.48
C ALA A 243 -12.21 -18.87 8.66
N LYS A 244 -12.74 -20.11 8.70
CA LYS A 244 -12.42 -21.07 9.77
C LYS A 244 -10.95 -21.48 9.75
N SER A 245 -10.38 -21.72 8.55
CA SER A 245 -8.95 -22.06 8.40
C SER A 245 -8.08 -20.86 8.78
N LEU A 246 -8.44 -19.64 8.34
CA LEU A 246 -7.75 -18.41 8.71
C LEU A 246 -7.75 -18.20 10.23
N LEU A 247 -8.90 -18.28 10.89
CA LEU A 247 -9.01 -18.12 12.34
C LEU A 247 -8.23 -19.20 13.11
N LYS A 248 -8.23 -20.44 12.62
CA LYS A 248 -7.43 -21.53 13.20
C LYS A 248 -5.93 -21.25 13.06
N TRP A 249 -5.50 -20.81 11.88
CA TRP A 249 -4.10 -20.45 11.63
C TRP A 249 -3.66 -19.29 12.51
N MET A 250 -4.49 -18.26 12.72
CA MET A 250 -4.15 -17.12 13.58
C MET A 250 -3.80 -17.53 15.01
N GLN A 251 -4.39 -18.61 15.53
CA GLN A 251 -4.17 -19.05 16.91
C GLN A 251 -2.70 -19.39 17.16
N GLY A 252 -2.08 -18.67 18.09
CA GLY A 252 -0.67 -18.84 18.47
C GLY A 252 0.36 -18.30 17.46
N LYS A 253 -0.07 -17.72 16.34
CA LYS A 253 0.80 -17.08 15.33
C LYS A 253 0.77 -15.56 15.45
N VAL A 254 -0.44 -15.01 15.52
CA VAL A 254 -0.70 -13.58 15.61
C VAL A 254 -1.82 -13.28 16.60
N TYR A 255 -1.79 -12.09 17.19
CA TYR A 255 -2.89 -11.53 17.95
C TYR A 255 -3.76 -10.67 17.03
N LEU A 256 -5.08 -10.85 17.10
CA LEU A 256 -6.05 -9.94 16.49
C LEU A 256 -6.22 -8.73 17.40
N GLN A 257 -5.61 -7.62 17.06
CA GLN A 257 -5.66 -6.42 17.88
C GLN A 257 -6.86 -5.53 17.52
N GLY A 258 -7.23 -5.47 16.25
CA GLY A 258 -8.36 -4.67 15.81
C GLY A 258 -8.95 -5.07 14.47
N LEU A 259 -10.24 -4.75 14.29
CA LEU A 259 -10.95 -4.81 13.01
C LEU A 259 -11.89 -3.60 12.93
N LEU A 260 -11.56 -2.66 12.07
CA LEU A 260 -12.24 -1.38 11.93
C LEU A 260 -12.85 -1.26 10.53
N ASN A 261 -14.17 -1.32 10.45
CA ASN A 261 -14.85 -1.16 9.18
C ASN A 261 -14.68 0.26 8.63
N LEU A 262 -14.32 0.38 7.37
CA LEU A 262 -14.29 1.68 6.68
C LEU A 262 -15.71 2.13 6.32
N PRO A 263 -15.95 3.45 6.21
CA PRO A 263 -17.27 4.00 5.91
C PRO A 263 -17.83 3.45 4.59
N LYS A 264 -19.09 3.06 4.59
CA LYS A 264 -19.77 2.48 3.41
C LYS A 264 -19.78 3.41 2.20
N ASP A 265 -19.81 4.72 2.43
CA ASP A 265 -19.86 5.74 1.38
C ASP A 265 -18.55 5.92 0.58
N LEU A 266 -17.48 5.20 0.97
CA LEU A 266 -16.24 5.10 0.21
C LEU A 266 -16.29 4.05 -0.91
N PHE A 267 -17.26 3.15 -0.87
CA PHE A 267 -17.31 1.99 -1.76
C PHE A 267 -18.55 1.98 -2.64
N ALA A 268 -18.43 1.42 -3.84
CA ALA A 268 -19.52 1.35 -4.79
C ALA A 268 -20.68 0.47 -4.30
N ASN A 269 -20.40 -0.55 -3.50
CA ASN A 269 -21.38 -1.47 -2.92
C ASN A 269 -20.80 -2.17 -1.67
N GLU A 270 -21.64 -2.91 -0.94
CA GLU A 270 -21.27 -3.59 0.29
C GLU A 270 -20.21 -4.71 0.07
N ALA A 271 -20.24 -5.36 -1.09
CA ALA A 271 -19.26 -6.42 -1.40
C ALA A 271 -17.84 -5.86 -1.61
N ALA A 272 -17.72 -4.59 -2.01
CA ALA A 272 -16.45 -3.89 -2.17
C ALA A 272 -15.94 -3.25 -0.87
N GLN A 273 -16.75 -3.27 0.22
CA GLN A 273 -16.38 -2.63 1.48
C GLN A 273 -15.15 -3.29 2.08
N LYS A 274 -14.18 -2.46 2.49
CA LYS A 274 -12.95 -2.89 3.18
C LYS A 274 -12.98 -2.50 4.65
N SER A 275 -12.16 -3.20 5.42
CA SER A 275 -11.89 -2.93 6.83
C SER A 275 -10.38 -2.85 7.05
N ILE A 276 -9.97 -2.09 8.05
CA ILE A 276 -8.60 -2.10 8.56
C ILE A 276 -8.49 -3.25 9.56
N LEU A 277 -7.66 -4.23 9.24
CA LEU A 277 -7.31 -5.35 10.11
C LEU A 277 -5.95 -5.06 10.76
N ILE A 278 -5.91 -5.12 12.10
CA ILE A 278 -4.67 -4.91 12.87
C ILE A 278 -4.27 -6.24 13.49
N LEU A 279 -3.14 -6.77 13.07
CA LEU A 279 -2.53 -7.98 13.62
C LEU A 279 -1.22 -7.64 14.30
N GLN A 280 -0.84 -8.43 15.32
CA GLN A 280 0.46 -8.34 15.95
C GLN A 280 1.09 -9.72 16.04
N LYS A 281 2.34 -9.85 15.62
CA LYS A 281 3.09 -11.11 15.71
C LYS A 281 3.26 -11.51 17.17
N VAL A 282 2.99 -12.79 17.47
CA VAL A 282 3.29 -13.37 18.78
C VAL A 282 4.80 -13.35 18.99
N GLY A 283 5.23 -12.90 20.16
CA GLY A 283 6.64 -12.82 20.54
C GLY A 283 7.00 -11.48 21.19
N GLY A 284 8.21 -11.39 21.74
CA GLY A 284 8.61 -10.21 22.51
C GLY A 284 7.67 -9.91 23.67
N ASP A 285 7.32 -8.67 23.84
CA ASP A 285 6.36 -8.19 24.87
C ASP A 285 4.90 -8.14 24.37
N ALA A 286 4.64 -8.57 23.12
CA ALA A 286 3.30 -8.54 22.53
C ALA A 286 2.29 -9.36 23.32
N LYS A 287 1.08 -8.82 23.46
CA LYS A 287 -0.04 -9.46 24.16
C LYS A 287 -1.33 -9.23 23.37
N GLN A 288 -2.26 -10.18 23.51
CA GLN A 288 -3.62 -9.97 23.02
C GLN A 288 -4.26 -8.81 23.76
N ALA A 289 -4.74 -7.81 23.02
CA ALA A 289 -5.54 -6.74 23.60
C ALA A 289 -6.90 -7.28 24.06
N GLU A 290 -7.31 -6.87 25.26
CA GLU A 290 -8.61 -7.24 25.84
C GLU A 290 -9.31 -5.98 26.37
N PRO A 291 -10.36 -5.51 25.67
CA PRO A 291 -10.99 -6.09 24.46
C PRO A 291 -10.23 -5.79 23.17
N VAL A 292 -10.44 -6.66 22.14
CA VAL A 292 -10.06 -6.37 20.75
C VAL A 292 -10.78 -5.09 20.29
N MET A 293 -10.09 -4.21 19.55
CA MET A 293 -10.70 -3.02 18.99
C MET A 293 -11.62 -3.36 17.83
N LEU A 294 -12.93 -3.28 18.05
CA LEU A 294 -13.96 -3.48 17.01
C LEU A 294 -14.74 -2.18 16.82
N GLY A 295 -14.87 -1.73 15.58
CA GLY A 295 -15.58 -0.48 15.30
C GLY A 295 -15.89 -0.25 13.83
N GLU A 296 -16.60 0.84 13.56
CA GLU A 296 -16.89 1.33 12.22
C GLU A 296 -16.57 2.82 12.17
N PHE A 297 -15.73 3.22 11.23
CA PHE A 297 -15.43 4.63 11.01
C PHE A 297 -16.69 5.37 10.59
N PRO A 298 -16.97 6.53 11.14
CA PRO A 298 -17.97 7.43 10.59
C PRO A 298 -17.55 7.88 9.19
N SER A 299 -18.50 8.42 8.41
CA SER A 299 -18.17 9.00 7.10
C SER A 299 -17.01 9.99 7.25
N PHE A 300 -16.02 9.91 6.36
CA PHE A 300 -14.88 10.84 6.37
C PHE A 300 -15.28 12.29 6.04
N LYS A 301 -16.54 12.52 5.65
CA LYS A 301 -17.14 13.86 5.54
C LYS A 301 -17.54 14.45 6.91
N ASP A 302 -17.69 13.61 7.94
CA ASP A 302 -17.91 14.01 9.32
C ASP A 302 -16.59 14.14 10.09
N ALA A 303 -15.89 15.25 9.90
CA ALA A 303 -14.59 15.48 10.53
C ALA A 303 -14.63 15.36 12.06
N LYS A 304 -15.74 15.75 12.71
CA LYS A 304 -15.88 15.66 14.18
C LYS A 304 -16.05 14.19 14.62
N GLY A 305 -16.88 13.44 13.91
CA GLY A 305 -17.04 12.00 14.15
C GLY A 305 -15.73 11.25 13.99
N VAL A 306 -15.00 11.53 12.92
CA VAL A 306 -13.66 10.94 12.67
C VAL A 306 -12.70 11.27 13.82
N GLN A 307 -12.62 12.54 14.24
CA GLN A 307 -11.74 12.95 15.33
C GLN A 307 -12.09 12.23 16.64
N ASN A 308 -13.36 12.09 16.96
CA ASN A 308 -13.81 11.37 18.16
C ASN A 308 -13.40 9.89 18.07
N PHE A 309 -13.60 9.25 16.93
CA PHE A 309 -13.26 7.84 16.74
C PHE A 309 -11.74 7.60 16.82
N LEU A 310 -10.92 8.50 16.27
CA LEU A 310 -9.47 8.43 16.43
C LEU A 310 -9.06 8.57 17.91
N THR A 311 -9.75 9.41 18.68
CA THR A 311 -9.52 9.53 20.13
C THR A 311 -9.87 8.22 20.86
N GLU A 312 -10.97 7.56 20.49
CA GLU A 312 -11.35 6.23 21.04
C GLU A 312 -10.29 5.16 20.74
N ILE A 313 -9.71 5.17 19.52
CA ILE A 313 -8.60 4.27 19.15
C ILE A 313 -7.38 4.52 20.05
N ASP A 314 -7.03 5.79 20.29
CA ASP A 314 -5.90 6.15 21.16
C ASP A 314 -6.12 5.74 22.62
N GLU A 315 -7.33 5.95 23.15
CA GLU A 315 -7.69 5.53 24.50
C GLU A 315 -7.63 4.00 24.63
N TRP A 316 -8.20 3.28 23.65
CA TRP A 316 -8.11 1.83 23.60
C TRP A 316 -6.66 1.34 23.58
N ARG A 317 -5.83 1.92 22.70
CA ARG A 317 -4.41 1.59 22.58
C ARG A 317 -3.67 1.75 23.91
N LYS A 318 -3.81 2.93 24.55
CA LYS A 318 -3.16 3.24 25.83
C LYS A 318 -3.58 2.27 26.93
N ASN A 319 -4.83 1.84 26.94
CA ASN A 319 -5.35 0.95 27.97
C ASN A 319 -5.00 -0.52 27.75
N ASN A 320 -4.81 -0.96 26.50
CA ASN A 320 -4.74 -2.38 26.17
C ASN A 320 -3.42 -2.82 25.51
N MET A 321 -2.63 -1.90 24.92
CA MET A 321 -1.41 -2.22 24.20
C MET A 321 -0.15 -1.51 24.74
N SER A 322 -0.31 -0.45 25.54
CA SER A 322 0.83 0.26 26.12
C SER A 322 1.36 -0.46 27.36
N LYS A 323 2.68 -0.51 27.47
CA LYS A 323 3.40 -0.71 28.72
C LYS A 323 4.18 0.53 29.07
#